data_e5292eade8e901bb51c58dda3df695f3
#
_entry.id   e5292eade8e901bb51c58dda3df695f3
#
_cell.length_a   1.000
_cell.length_b   1.000
_cell.length_c   1.000
_cell.angle_alpha   90.00
_cell.angle_beta   90.00
_cell.angle_gamma   90.00
#
_symmetry.space_group_name_H-M   'P 1'
#
loop_
_entity.id
_entity.type
_entity.pdbx_description
1 polymer ?
#
loop_
_entity_poly.entity_id
_entity_poly.type
_entity_poly.pdbx_seq_one_letter_code
_entity_poly.pdbx_strand_id
1 'polypeptide(L)'
;VLDKKVTKLAADIALMASAAGLPKHAFGIYNGLEYVNDDHTISALGLAIEFMNRKKYPASIEILQKHLKDNPKQEEAKVFLGLALMLEGRNKESEDILNKLVLSKNKTVMNMATELLNEIHNA
;
A
#
# COMPACT_ATOMS: atom_id res chain seq x y z
N VAL A 1 9.45 18.74 9.70
CA VAL A 1 9.75 17.69 8.73
C VAL A 1 9.56 16.32 9.38
N LEU A 2 8.80 15.47 8.73
CA LEU A 2 8.55 14.12 9.21
C LEU A 2 9.71 13.20 8.83
N ASP A 3 10.20 12.41 9.78
CA ASP A 3 11.18 11.40 9.45
C ASP A 3 10.51 10.18 8.78
N LYS A 4 11.33 9.25 8.28
CA LYS A 4 10.82 8.07 7.58
C LYS A 4 9.91 7.22 8.45
N LYS A 5 10.20 7.14 9.74
CA LYS A 5 9.41 6.33 10.67
C LYS A 5 8.00 6.89 10.83
N VAL A 6 7.88 8.20 10.96
CA VAL A 6 6.58 8.87 11.06
C VAL A 6 5.83 8.78 9.73
N THR A 7 6.53 8.92 8.61
CA THR A 7 5.94 8.77 7.29
C THR A 7 5.33 7.37 7.11
N LYS A 8 6.04 6.34 7.54
CA LYS A 8 5.54 4.96 7.45
C LYS A 8 4.36 4.72 8.39
N LEU A 9 4.42 5.27 9.58
CA LEU A 9 3.30 5.17 10.51
C LEU A 9 2.05 5.83 9.93
N ALA A 10 2.21 7.01 9.34
CA ALA A 10 1.09 7.69 8.69
C ALA A 10 0.53 6.87 7.52
N ALA A 11 1.40 6.21 6.76
CA ALA A 11 0.98 5.32 5.68
C ALA A 11 0.17 4.13 6.23
N ASP A 12 0.61 3.54 7.35
CA ASP A 12 -0.12 2.45 7.99
C ASP A 12 -1.49 2.92 8.48
N ILE A 13 -1.55 4.11 9.07
CA ILE A 13 -2.81 4.71 9.51
C ILE A 13 -3.73 4.95 8.32
N ALA A 14 -3.20 5.47 7.22
CA ALA A 14 -3.98 5.69 6.01
C ALA A 14 -4.54 4.38 5.46
N LEU A 15 -3.75 3.31 5.49
CA LEU A 15 -4.21 2.00 5.07
C LEU A 15 -5.34 1.48 5.96
N MET A 16 -5.21 1.63 7.27
CA MET A 16 -6.27 1.24 8.20
C MET A 16 -7.53 2.08 8.02
N ALA A 17 -7.37 3.38 7.80
CA ALA A 17 -8.49 4.28 7.53
C ALA A 17 -9.20 3.88 6.25
N SER A 18 -8.45 3.51 5.21
CA SER A 18 -9.00 3.01 3.97
C SER A 18 -9.82 1.74 4.19
N ALA A 19 -9.28 0.78 4.93
CA ALA A 19 -9.97 -0.47 5.24
C ALA A 19 -11.25 -0.22 6.04
N ALA A 20 -11.28 0.83 6.85
CA ALA A 20 -12.45 1.21 7.63
C ALA A 20 -13.47 2.05 6.84
N GLY A 21 -13.20 2.35 5.58
CA GLY A 21 -14.09 3.13 4.73
C GLY A 21 -13.98 4.64 4.92
N LEU A 22 -12.79 5.13 5.22
CA LEU A 22 -12.54 6.57 5.44
C LEU A 22 -11.64 7.13 4.34
N PRO A 23 -12.10 7.16 3.08
CA PRO A 23 -11.24 7.48 1.92
C PRO A 23 -10.68 8.89 1.95
N LYS A 24 -11.48 9.87 2.30
CA LYS A 24 -11.01 11.27 2.34
C LYS A 24 -9.90 11.45 3.35
N HIS A 25 -10.01 10.77 4.48
CA HIS A 25 -9.02 10.85 5.55
C HIS A 25 -7.70 10.25 5.09
N ALA A 26 -7.74 9.06 4.51
CA ALA A 26 -6.55 8.38 4.01
C ALA A 26 -5.87 9.21 2.91
N PHE A 27 -6.63 9.70 1.95
CA PHE A 27 -6.12 10.50 0.85
C PHE A 27 -5.49 11.80 1.34
N GLY A 28 -6.14 12.45 2.30
CA GLY A 28 -5.62 13.67 2.90
C GLY A 28 -4.28 13.46 3.58
N ILE A 29 -4.09 12.35 4.28
CA ILE A 29 -2.82 12.02 4.92
C ILE A 29 -1.72 11.86 3.87
N TYR A 30 -1.98 11.11 2.80
CA TYR A 30 -0.99 10.90 1.76
C TYR A 30 -0.64 12.17 1.01
N ASN A 31 -1.62 13.00 0.69
CA ASN A 31 -1.36 14.29 0.05
C ASN A 31 -0.49 15.19 0.93
N GLY A 32 -0.76 15.21 2.22
CA GLY A 32 0.04 15.98 3.17
C GLY A 32 1.49 15.49 3.22
N LEU A 33 1.67 14.17 3.21
CA LEU A 33 3.01 13.57 3.25
C LEU A 33 3.78 13.85 1.97
N GLU A 34 3.15 13.77 0.82
CA GLU A 34 3.79 14.11 -0.45
C GLU A 34 4.26 15.55 -0.45
N TYR A 35 3.40 16.47 0.00
CA TYR A 35 3.74 17.87 0.06
C TYR A 35 4.97 18.11 0.94
N VAL A 36 5.08 17.38 2.04
CA VAL A 36 6.21 17.53 2.99
C VAL A 36 7.47 16.88 2.46
N ASN A 37 7.36 15.71 1.85
CA ASN A 37 8.50 14.88 1.47
C ASN A 37 8.91 14.97 0.01
N ASP A 38 8.09 15.61 -0.81
CA ASP A 38 8.31 15.68 -2.27
C ASP A 38 8.57 14.29 -2.87
N ASP A 39 7.82 13.29 -2.42
CA ASP A 39 7.99 11.90 -2.82
C ASP A 39 6.78 11.42 -3.63
N HIS A 40 7.01 11.16 -4.92
CA HIS A 40 5.97 10.69 -5.83
C HIS A 40 5.41 9.32 -5.43
N THR A 41 6.15 8.53 -4.66
CA THR A 41 5.66 7.26 -4.15
C THR A 41 4.44 7.47 -3.26
N ILE A 42 4.48 8.48 -2.39
CA ILE A 42 3.37 8.79 -1.48
C ILE A 42 2.12 9.16 -2.28
N SER A 43 2.27 9.94 -3.36
CA SER A 43 1.15 10.30 -4.23
C SER A 43 0.55 9.08 -4.92
N ALA A 44 1.39 8.20 -5.46
CA ALA A 44 0.93 6.98 -6.11
C ALA A 44 0.18 6.07 -5.13
N LEU A 45 0.68 5.92 -3.90
CA LEU A 45 0.02 5.13 -2.87
C LEU A 45 -1.32 5.75 -2.47
N GLY A 46 -1.37 7.07 -2.35
CA GLY A 46 -2.62 7.79 -2.04
C GLY A 46 -3.69 7.57 -3.08
N LEU A 47 -3.32 7.67 -4.37
CA LEU A 47 -4.25 7.41 -5.46
C LEU A 47 -4.70 5.95 -5.48
N ALA A 48 -3.78 5.03 -5.25
CA ALA A 48 -4.12 3.60 -5.20
C ALA A 48 -5.14 3.31 -4.10
N ILE A 49 -4.97 3.91 -2.91
CA ILE A 49 -5.89 3.76 -1.81
C ILE A 49 -7.26 4.35 -2.16
N GLU A 50 -7.28 5.53 -2.78
CA GLU A 50 -8.52 6.15 -3.22
C GLU A 50 -9.31 5.24 -4.16
N PHE A 51 -8.63 4.63 -5.14
CA PHE A 51 -9.28 3.67 -6.03
C PHE A 51 -9.75 2.42 -5.30
N MET A 52 -8.96 1.91 -4.34
CA MET A 52 -9.38 0.76 -3.54
C MET A 52 -10.64 1.05 -2.73
N ASN A 53 -10.75 2.26 -2.18
CA ASN A 53 -11.94 2.68 -1.45
C ASN A 53 -13.18 2.72 -2.33
N ARG A 54 -13.00 3.07 -3.59
CA ARG A 54 -14.09 3.09 -4.57
C ARG A 54 -14.34 1.72 -5.19
N LYS A 55 -13.67 0.69 -4.68
CA LYS A 55 -13.74 -0.68 -5.21
C LYS A 55 -13.30 -0.78 -6.66
N LYS A 56 -12.45 0.13 -7.10
CA LYS A 56 -11.85 0.13 -8.43
C LYS A 56 -10.47 -0.50 -8.35
N TYR A 57 -10.45 -1.77 -7.99
CA TYR A 57 -9.19 -2.49 -7.75
C TYR A 57 -8.30 -2.60 -9.00
N PRO A 58 -8.84 -2.85 -10.21
CA PRO A 58 -7.99 -2.87 -11.40
C PRO A 58 -7.24 -1.55 -11.63
N ALA A 59 -7.89 -0.41 -11.40
CA ALA A 59 -7.25 0.90 -11.53
C ALA A 59 -6.13 1.08 -10.50
N SER A 60 -6.36 0.64 -9.27
CA SER A 60 -5.36 0.68 -8.21
C SER A 60 -4.15 -0.18 -8.58
N ILE A 61 -4.39 -1.39 -9.07
CA ILE A 61 -3.33 -2.31 -9.51
C ILE A 61 -2.50 -1.68 -10.62
N GLU A 62 -3.16 -1.08 -11.60
CA GLU A 62 -2.47 -0.44 -12.73
C GLU A 62 -1.55 0.69 -12.28
N ILE A 63 -2.02 1.56 -11.38
CA ILE A 63 -1.21 2.66 -10.85
C ILE A 63 0.01 2.13 -10.12
N LEU A 64 -0.18 1.12 -9.29
CA LEU A 64 0.92 0.55 -8.51
C LEU A 64 1.93 -0.18 -9.39
N GLN A 65 1.46 -0.93 -10.38
CA GLN A 65 2.35 -1.59 -11.33
C GLN A 65 3.16 -0.59 -12.14
N LYS A 66 2.53 0.49 -12.59
CA LYS A 66 3.21 1.56 -13.32
C LYS A 66 4.28 2.22 -12.45
N HIS A 67 3.93 2.53 -11.20
CA HIS A 67 4.88 3.13 -10.27
C HIS A 67 6.07 2.21 -10.02
N LEU A 68 5.83 0.91 -9.83
CA LEU A 68 6.87 -0.08 -9.58
C LEU A 68 7.77 -0.32 -10.79
N LYS A 69 7.27 -0.08 -12.00
CA LYS A 69 8.08 -0.18 -13.21
C LYS A 69 9.23 0.82 -13.17
N ASP A 70 8.97 2.02 -12.69
CA ASP A 70 9.96 3.08 -12.55
C ASP A 70 10.73 2.99 -11.24
N ASN A 71 10.17 2.34 -10.24
CA ASN A 71 10.70 2.25 -8.88
C ASN A 71 10.64 0.80 -8.38
N PRO A 72 11.39 -0.14 -8.98
CA PRO A 72 11.21 -1.57 -8.71
C PRO A 72 11.61 -2.02 -7.31
N LYS A 73 12.28 -1.16 -6.54
CA LYS A 73 12.72 -1.51 -5.17
C LYS A 73 11.84 -0.90 -4.09
N GLN A 74 10.74 -0.25 -4.47
CA GLN A 74 9.83 0.38 -3.52
C GLN A 74 8.95 -0.67 -2.83
N GLU A 75 9.38 -1.11 -1.66
CA GLU A 75 8.68 -2.17 -0.94
C GLU A 75 7.29 -1.77 -0.48
N GLU A 76 7.11 -0.51 -0.09
CA GLU A 76 5.80 0.01 0.32
C GLU A 76 4.78 -0.13 -0.81
N ALA A 77 5.18 0.24 -2.03
CA ALA A 77 4.30 0.09 -3.20
C ALA A 77 3.97 -1.37 -3.47
N LYS A 78 4.92 -2.29 -3.22
CA LYS A 78 4.67 -3.72 -3.38
C LYS A 78 3.65 -4.25 -2.37
N VAL A 79 3.70 -3.78 -1.13
CA VAL A 79 2.71 -4.14 -0.12
C VAL A 79 1.31 -3.71 -0.56
N PHE A 80 1.19 -2.47 -1.04
CA PHE A 80 -0.10 -1.96 -1.51
C PHE A 80 -0.59 -2.71 -2.75
N LEU A 81 0.32 -3.10 -3.64
CA LEU A 81 -0.04 -3.93 -4.79
C LEU A 81 -0.56 -5.30 -4.32
N GLY A 82 0.10 -5.91 -3.35
CA GLY A 82 -0.39 -7.16 -2.74
C GLY A 82 -1.79 -7.00 -2.18
N LEU A 83 -2.05 -5.89 -1.48
CA LEU A 83 -3.38 -5.59 -0.94
C LEU A 83 -4.42 -5.45 -2.06
N ALA A 84 -4.10 -4.66 -3.10
CA ALA A 84 -5.04 -4.44 -4.21
C ALA A 84 -5.36 -5.75 -4.95
N LEU A 85 -4.35 -6.59 -5.16
CA LEU A 85 -4.55 -7.91 -5.77
C LEU A 85 -5.43 -8.81 -4.92
N MET A 86 -5.22 -8.80 -3.60
CA MET A 86 -6.06 -9.56 -2.67
C MET A 86 -7.51 -9.10 -2.74
N LEU A 87 -7.75 -7.79 -2.73
CA LEU A 87 -9.09 -7.22 -2.81
C LEU A 87 -9.78 -7.54 -4.14
N GLU A 88 -9.02 -7.69 -5.22
CA GLU A 88 -9.55 -8.11 -6.51
C GLU A 88 -9.82 -9.62 -6.58
N GLY A 89 -9.42 -10.37 -5.56
CA GLY A 89 -9.55 -11.81 -5.56
C GLY A 89 -8.41 -12.56 -6.24
N ARG A 90 -7.35 -11.84 -6.64
CA ARG A 90 -6.17 -12.43 -7.28
C ARG A 90 -5.16 -12.86 -6.22
N ASN A 91 -5.59 -13.80 -5.38
CA ASN A 91 -4.84 -14.20 -4.19
C ASN A 91 -3.49 -14.83 -4.49
N LYS A 92 -3.37 -15.60 -5.56
CA LYS A 92 -2.11 -16.23 -5.93
C LYS A 92 -1.04 -15.19 -6.26
N GLU A 93 -1.40 -14.20 -7.06
CA GLU A 93 -0.48 -13.12 -7.41
C GLU A 93 -0.11 -12.29 -6.18
N SER A 94 -1.09 -12.03 -5.31
CA SER A 94 -0.85 -11.34 -4.05
C SER A 94 0.15 -12.11 -3.18
N GLU A 95 -0.06 -13.41 -3.00
CA GLU A 95 0.86 -14.24 -2.22
C GLU A 95 2.28 -14.23 -2.77
N ASP A 96 2.43 -14.30 -4.09
CA ASP A 96 3.76 -14.31 -4.73
C ASP A 96 4.55 -13.04 -4.38
N ILE A 97 3.87 -11.90 -4.31
CA ILE A 97 4.50 -10.64 -3.93
C ILE A 97 4.76 -10.59 -2.42
N LEU A 98 3.75 -10.90 -1.63
CA LEU A 98 3.82 -10.77 -0.17
C LEU A 98 4.81 -11.74 0.47
N ASN A 99 4.94 -12.94 -0.07
CA ASN A 99 5.89 -13.94 0.44
C ASN A 99 7.34 -13.46 0.37
N LYS A 100 7.66 -12.60 -0.58
CA LYS A 100 8.99 -12.01 -0.67
C LYS A 100 9.17 -10.88 0.36
N LEU A 101 8.09 -10.19 0.67
CA LEU A 101 8.13 -9.03 1.56
C LEU A 101 8.21 -9.41 3.05
N VAL A 102 7.82 -10.62 3.42
CA VAL A 102 8.00 -11.08 4.81
C VAL A 102 9.47 -11.21 5.20
N LEU A 103 10.36 -11.19 4.21
CA LEU A 103 11.81 -11.22 4.44
C LEU A 103 12.43 -9.83 4.46
N SER A 104 11.62 -8.78 4.38
CA SER A 104 12.09 -7.40 4.36
C SER A 104 12.79 -7.04 5.66
N LYS A 105 13.84 -6.23 5.54
CA LYS A 105 14.51 -5.63 6.72
C LYS A 105 13.68 -4.51 7.31
N ASN A 106 12.72 -3.98 6.57
CA ASN A 106 11.80 -2.97 7.04
C ASN A 106 10.67 -3.65 7.83
N LYS A 107 10.67 -3.45 9.14
CA LYS A 107 9.70 -4.12 10.03
C LYS A 107 8.25 -3.80 9.68
N THR A 108 7.97 -2.57 9.27
CA THR A 108 6.61 -2.18 8.88
C THR A 108 6.15 -2.96 7.66
N VAL A 109 7.01 -3.05 6.64
CA VAL A 109 6.71 -3.83 5.43
C VAL A 109 6.52 -5.30 5.77
N MET A 110 7.43 -5.86 6.56
CA MET A 110 7.36 -7.26 6.98
C MET A 110 6.04 -7.55 7.72
N ASN A 111 5.69 -6.69 8.67
CA ASN A 111 4.46 -6.88 9.46
C ASN A 111 3.21 -6.77 8.60
N MET A 112 3.15 -5.79 7.71
CA MET A 112 2.02 -5.63 6.81
C MET A 112 1.86 -6.84 5.88
N ALA A 113 2.98 -7.31 5.31
CA ALA A 113 2.95 -8.48 4.43
C ALA A 113 2.46 -9.72 5.19
N THR A 114 2.93 -9.91 6.42
CA THR A 114 2.51 -11.02 7.28
C THR A 114 1.01 -10.96 7.57
N GLU A 115 0.50 -9.79 7.93
CA GLU A 115 -0.91 -9.61 8.22
C GLU A 115 -1.78 -9.88 7.00
N LEU A 116 -1.37 -9.39 5.82
CA LEU A 116 -2.12 -9.61 4.58
C LEU A 116 -2.12 -11.09 4.18
N LEU A 117 -1.00 -11.78 4.34
CA LEU A 117 -0.93 -13.21 4.08
C LEU A 117 -1.86 -13.98 5.02
N ASN A 118 -1.93 -13.58 6.30
CA ASN A 118 -2.84 -14.19 7.24
C ASN A 118 -4.29 -14.01 6.81
N GLU A 119 -4.65 -12.81 6.31
CA GLU A 119 -5.99 -12.56 5.79
C GLU A 119 -6.33 -13.49 4.63
N ILE A 120 -5.39 -13.67 3.70
CA ILE A 120 -5.59 -14.56 2.54
C ILE A 120 -5.82 -16.00 3.01
N HIS A 121 -5.01 -16.47 3.95
CA HIS A 121 -5.05 -17.86 4.42
C HIS A 121 -6.24 -18.16 5.32
N ASN A 122 -6.79 -17.13 5.97
CA ASN A 122 -7.92 -17.29 6.89
C ASN A 122 -9.27 -16.97 6.25
N ALA A 123 -9.27 -16.61 4.99
CA ALA A 123 -10.50 -16.25 4.26
C ALA A 123 -11.32 -17.47 3.85
#